data_501856b749a0e09441a656910b486675
#
_entry.id   501856b749a0e09441a656910b486675
#
_cell.length_a   1.000
_cell.length_b   1.000
_cell.length_c   1.000
_cell.angle_alpha   90.00
_cell.angle_beta   90.00
_cell.angle_gamma   90.00
#
_symmetry.space_group_name_H-M   'P 1'
#
loop_
_entity.id
_entity.type
_entity.pdbx_description
1 polymer ?
#
loop_
_entity_poly.entity_id
_entity_poly.type
_entity_poly.pdbx_seq_one_letter_code
_entity_poly.pdbx_strand_id
1 'polypeptide(L)'
;MYKRQELVESLFAKYDFDYVINFAAESHVDRSIKNPEIFVQSNVMGTVNLLQRAKEAWYDADAKTWKEGKKYLQVSTDEVYGALGAEGFFMETTPLCPHSPYSSSKASADMFVMAFHDTYGMPINITRCSNNYGPYQFPEKLIPLMINNVKHHKQLPVYGDGMQIRDWLYVEDHCKAIDMVCNGGKVGEVYNAVSYTHLRAHETLANLV
;
A
#
# COMPACT_ATOMS: atom_id res chain seq x y z
N MET A 1 -9.23 1.01 11.88
CA MET A 1 -9.79 -0.33 11.69
C MET A 1 -9.69 -1.20 12.95
N TYR A 2 -8.55 -1.33 13.59
CA TYR A 2 -8.40 -2.13 14.82
C TYR A 2 -9.46 -1.81 15.91
N LYS A 3 -9.77 -0.53 16.13
CA LYS A 3 -10.79 -0.08 17.11
C LYS A 3 -12.25 -0.26 16.64
N ARG A 4 -12.50 -0.83 15.46
CA ARG A 4 -13.84 -1.01 14.86
C ARG A 4 -14.07 -2.45 14.40
N GLN A 5 -13.55 -3.43 15.13
CA GLN A 5 -13.72 -4.85 14.80
C GLN A 5 -15.20 -5.24 14.70
N GLU A 6 -16.01 -4.81 15.65
CA GLU A 6 -17.46 -5.06 15.65
C GLU A 6 -18.16 -4.45 14.43
N LEU A 7 -17.72 -3.26 13.97
CA LEU A 7 -18.26 -2.66 12.75
C LEU A 7 -17.91 -3.49 11.52
N VAL A 8 -16.65 -3.93 11.38
CA VAL A 8 -16.24 -4.77 10.25
C VAL A 8 -17.02 -6.08 10.25
N GLU A 9 -17.15 -6.71 11.41
CA GLU A 9 -17.94 -7.93 11.58
C GLU A 9 -19.40 -7.72 11.16
N SER A 10 -20.04 -6.63 11.63
CA SER A 10 -21.42 -6.30 11.25
C SER A 10 -21.60 -6.05 9.76
N LEU A 11 -20.58 -5.50 9.09
CA LEU A 11 -20.61 -5.29 7.64
C LEU A 11 -20.55 -6.61 6.88
N PHE A 12 -19.65 -7.53 7.27
CA PHE A 12 -19.56 -8.86 6.64
C PHE A 12 -20.80 -9.72 6.94
N ALA A 13 -21.46 -9.55 8.10
CA ALA A 13 -22.72 -10.21 8.40
C ALA A 13 -23.90 -9.67 7.58
N LYS A 14 -23.84 -8.37 7.20
CA LYS A 14 -24.91 -7.70 6.46
C LYS A 14 -24.79 -7.82 4.96
N TYR A 15 -23.55 -7.85 4.42
CA TYR A 15 -23.29 -7.79 3.00
C TYR A 15 -22.40 -8.97 2.57
N ASP A 16 -22.72 -9.58 1.44
CA ASP A 16 -21.88 -10.59 0.80
C ASP A 16 -20.92 -9.91 -0.19
N PHE A 17 -19.77 -9.46 0.34
CA PHE A 17 -18.75 -8.81 -0.47
C PHE A 17 -18.03 -9.81 -1.37
N ASP A 18 -17.82 -9.46 -2.65
CA ASP A 18 -16.98 -10.23 -3.57
C ASP A 18 -15.49 -9.85 -3.42
N TYR A 19 -15.22 -8.56 -3.22
CA TYR A 19 -13.87 -8.04 -3.09
C TYR A 19 -13.67 -7.28 -1.80
N VAL A 20 -12.50 -7.47 -1.20
CA VAL A 20 -11.96 -6.58 -0.16
C VAL A 20 -10.69 -5.95 -0.67
N ILE A 21 -10.69 -4.65 -0.91
CA ILE A 21 -9.51 -3.89 -1.33
C ILE A 21 -9.07 -3.04 -0.15
N ASN A 22 -7.93 -3.39 0.46
CA ASN A 22 -7.44 -2.71 1.65
C ASN A 22 -6.49 -1.56 1.31
N PHE A 23 -7.02 -0.35 1.23
CA PHE A 23 -6.24 0.90 1.13
C PHE A 23 -5.89 1.49 2.50
N ALA A 24 -6.55 1.03 3.56
CA ALA A 24 -6.47 1.68 4.86
C ALA A 24 -5.09 1.49 5.48
N ALA A 25 -4.42 2.60 5.75
CA ALA A 25 -3.13 2.61 6.42
C ALA A 25 -2.86 3.97 7.07
N GLU A 26 -2.07 3.97 8.14
CA GLU A 26 -1.23 5.10 8.51
C GLU A 26 -0.04 5.14 7.55
N SER A 27 0.25 6.30 6.93
CA SER A 27 1.19 6.36 5.80
C SER A 27 2.26 7.47 5.88
N HIS A 28 2.35 8.20 6.99
CA HIS A 28 3.30 9.29 7.14
C HIS A 28 4.56 8.82 7.87
N VAL A 29 5.70 8.74 7.18
CA VAL A 29 6.95 8.21 7.72
C VAL A 29 7.38 8.92 9.01
N ASP A 30 7.41 10.27 9.02
CA ASP A 30 7.81 11.02 10.22
C ASP A 30 6.89 10.77 11.43
N ARG A 31 5.60 10.56 11.18
CA ARG A 31 4.67 10.14 12.24
C ARG A 31 4.96 8.74 12.74
N SER A 32 5.41 7.85 11.87
CA SER A 32 5.75 6.48 12.25
C SER A 32 6.98 6.43 13.18
N ILE A 33 7.92 7.36 12.99
CA ILE A 33 9.10 7.49 13.86
C ILE A 33 8.69 8.00 15.26
N LYS A 34 7.74 8.93 15.31
CA LYS A 34 7.26 9.51 16.59
C LYS A 34 6.32 8.59 17.35
N ASN A 35 5.49 7.82 16.66
CA ASN A 35 4.51 6.93 17.26
C ASN A 35 4.35 5.64 16.42
N PRO A 36 5.28 4.69 16.53
CA PRO A 36 5.25 3.46 15.74
C PRO A 36 4.07 2.54 16.09
N GLU A 37 3.57 2.57 17.31
CA GLU A 37 2.48 1.69 17.76
C GLU A 37 1.20 1.85 16.95
N ILE A 38 0.84 3.10 16.58
CA ILE A 38 -0.36 3.34 15.80
C ILE A 38 -0.25 2.71 14.39
N PHE A 39 0.97 2.62 13.85
CA PHE A 39 1.22 1.96 12.58
C PHE A 39 1.07 0.44 12.68
N VAL A 40 1.53 -0.16 13.76
CA VAL A 40 1.29 -1.59 14.03
C VAL A 40 -0.22 -1.85 14.19
N GLN A 41 -0.90 -1.05 14.98
CA GLN A 41 -2.34 -1.19 15.21
C GLN A 41 -3.16 -1.02 13.91
N SER A 42 -2.85 0.01 13.11
CA SER A 42 -3.62 0.32 11.90
C SER A 42 -3.25 -0.61 10.74
N ASN A 43 -1.95 -0.75 10.46
CA ASN A 43 -1.50 -1.41 9.24
C ASN A 43 -1.40 -2.92 9.40
N VAL A 44 -0.97 -3.41 10.56
CA VAL A 44 -0.83 -4.86 10.79
C VAL A 44 -2.12 -5.43 11.35
N MET A 45 -2.54 -5.00 12.54
CA MET A 45 -3.74 -5.52 13.19
C MET A 45 -5.02 -5.25 12.39
N GLY A 46 -5.09 -4.08 11.72
CA GLY A 46 -6.20 -3.75 10.82
C GLY A 46 -6.28 -4.72 9.64
N THR A 47 -5.14 -5.06 9.03
CA THR A 47 -5.06 -6.04 7.93
C THR A 47 -5.45 -7.44 8.41
N VAL A 48 -4.90 -7.91 9.53
CA VAL A 48 -5.24 -9.21 10.11
C VAL A 48 -6.73 -9.32 10.42
N ASN A 49 -7.33 -8.24 10.97
CA ASN A 49 -8.76 -8.23 11.23
C ASN A 49 -9.60 -8.38 9.94
N LEU A 50 -9.24 -7.66 8.87
CA LEU A 50 -9.93 -7.80 7.58
C LEU A 50 -9.77 -9.20 6.97
N LEU A 51 -8.55 -9.74 6.99
CA LEU A 51 -8.26 -11.10 6.52
C LEU A 51 -9.09 -12.14 7.27
N GLN A 52 -9.15 -12.03 8.59
CA GLN A 52 -9.92 -12.95 9.42
C GLN A 52 -11.42 -12.89 9.12
N ARG A 53 -12.00 -11.67 9.01
CA ARG A 53 -13.42 -11.51 8.68
C ARG A 53 -13.74 -11.99 7.26
N ALA A 54 -12.89 -11.70 6.29
CA ALA A 54 -13.04 -12.21 4.93
C ALA A 54 -12.95 -13.74 4.89
N LYS A 55 -12.00 -14.34 5.62
CA LYS A 55 -11.91 -15.79 5.73
C LYS A 55 -13.18 -16.40 6.32
N GLU A 56 -13.69 -15.89 7.43
CA GLU A 56 -14.92 -16.38 8.07
C GLU A 56 -16.14 -16.29 7.16
N ALA A 57 -16.21 -15.24 6.31
CA ALA A 57 -17.32 -15.03 5.40
C ALA A 57 -17.23 -15.87 4.11
N TRP A 58 -16.01 -16.17 3.65
CA TRP A 58 -15.78 -16.76 2.32
C TRP A 58 -15.33 -18.22 2.32
N TYR A 59 -14.77 -18.72 3.43
CA TYR A 59 -14.26 -20.09 3.52
C TYR A 59 -15.32 -21.03 4.10
N ASP A 60 -15.62 -22.09 3.37
CA ASP A 60 -16.45 -23.21 3.85
C ASP A 60 -15.54 -24.23 4.55
N ALA A 61 -15.65 -24.32 5.87
CA ALA A 61 -14.80 -25.18 6.68
C ALA A 61 -15.14 -26.68 6.51
N ASP A 62 -16.38 -27.01 6.19
CA ASP A 62 -16.84 -28.40 6.01
C ASP A 62 -16.39 -28.93 4.63
N ALA A 63 -16.61 -28.13 3.59
CA ALA A 63 -16.17 -28.45 2.24
C ALA A 63 -14.68 -28.20 2.00
N LYS A 64 -14.00 -27.45 2.89
CA LYS A 64 -12.61 -26.97 2.76
C LYS A 64 -12.34 -26.23 1.46
N THR A 65 -13.30 -25.41 1.06
CA THR A 65 -13.25 -24.63 -0.18
C THR A 65 -13.54 -23.15 0.06
N TRP A 66 -13.05 -22.33 -0.85
CA TRP A 66 -13.35 -20.91 -0.89
C TRP A 66 -14.56 -20.67 -1.83
N LYS A 67 -15.44 -19.75 -1.45
CA LYS A 67 -16.51 -19.30 -2.35
C LYS A 67 -15.90 -18.72 -3.62
N GLU A 68 -16.45 -19.07 -4.77
CA GLU A 68 -16.00 -18.60 -6.08
C GLU A 68 -16.21 -17.09 -6.21
N GLY A 69 -15.34 -16.41 -6.95
CA GLY A 69 -15.40 -14.98 -7.24
C GLY A 69 -14.97 -14.07 -6.10
N LYS A 70 -14.57 -14.61 -4.94
CA LYS A 70 -14.08 -13.82 -3.80
C LYS A 70 -12.59 -13.54 -3.92
N LYS A 71 -12.17 -12.31 -3.58
CA LYS A 71 -10.75 -11.91 -3.62
C LYS A 71 -10.42 -10.83 -2.61
N TYR A 72 -9.28 -10.98 -1.95
CA TYR A 72 -8.68 -9.95 -1.10
C TYR A 72 -7.48 -9.30 -1.80
N LEU A 73 -7.46 -7.98 -1.90
CA LEU A 73 -6.34 -7.21 -2.44
C LEU A 73 -5.75 -6.30 -1.37
N GLN A 74 -4.46 -6.46 -1.11
CA GLN A 74 -3.67 -5.57 -0.26
C GLN A 74 -2.99 -4.51 -1.10
N VAL A 75 -3.29 -3.24 -0.88
CA VAL A 75 -2.53 -2.13 -1.44
C VAL A 75 -1.37 -1.82 -0.52
N SER A 76 -0.15 -2.08 -1.01
CA SER A 76 1.11 -1.91 -0.29
C SER A 76 1.98 -0.83 -0.95
N THR A 77 3.26 -0.82 -0.69
CA THR A 77 4.23 0.18 -1.14
C THR A 77 5.55 -0.47 -1.54
N ASP A 78 6.29 0.14 -2.44
CA ASP A 78 7.66 -0.24 -2.80
C ASP A 78 8.66 -0.01 -1.65
N GLU A 79 8.34 0.84 -0.67
CA GLU A 79 9.19 1.06 0.51
C GLU A 79 9.44 -0.22 1.34
N VAL A 80 8.64 -1.27 1.14
CA VAL A 80 8.86 -2.57 1.79
C VAL A 80 10.13 -3.27 1.30
N TYR A 81 10.62 -2.92 0.11
CA TYR A 81 11.87 -3.45 -0.44
C TYR A 81 13.13 -2.79 0.14
N GLY A 82 12.99 -1.61 0.74
CA GLY A 82 14.10 -0.84 1.31
C GLY A 82 14.66 0.19 0.34
N ALA A 83 15.97 0.34 0.31
CA ALA A 83 16.67 1.30 -0.55
C ALA A 83 17.27 0.60 -1.76
N LEU A 84 17.01 1.15 -2.94
CA LEU A 84 17.68 0.77 -4.16
C LEU A 84 19.06 1.46 -4.22
N GLY A 85 20.06 0.78 -4.78
CA GLY A 85 21.36 1.38 -5.06
C GLY A 85 21.30 2.39 -6.21
N ALA A 86 22.46 2.73 -6.78
CA ALA A 86 22.56 3.67 -7.89
C ALA A 86 21.90 3.15 -9.19
N GLU A 87 21.77 1.86 -9.32
CA GLU A 87 21.24 1.18 -10.50
C GLU A 87 20.33 0.02 -10.09
N GLY A 88 19.47 -0.41 -11.03
CA GLY A 88 18.58 -1.57 -10.86
C GLY A 88 17.12 -1.19 -10.62
N PHE A 89 16.31 -2.22 -10.39
CA PHE A 89 14.88 -2.11 -10.15
C PHE A 89 14.45 -3.09 -9.05
N PHE A 90 13.41 -2.76 -8.33
CA PHE A 90 12.73 -3.71 -7.47
C PHE A 90 11.85 -4.64 -8.32
N MET A 91 12.08 -5.94 -8.15
CA MET A 91 11.24 -6.99 -8.72
C MET A 91 10.29 -7.51 -7.64
N GLU A 92 9.18 -8.12 -8.03
CA GLU A 92 8.23 -8.73 -7.08
C GLU A 92 8.89 -9.81 -6.22
N THR A 93 9.98 -10.41 -6.71
CA THR A 93 10.80 -11.41 -6.00
C THR A 93 11.90 -10.81 -5.14
N THR A 94 12.08 -9.48 -5.14
CA THR A 94 13.07 -8.80 -4.29
C THR A 94 12.73 -9.04 -2.82
N PRO A 95 13.69 -9.47 -1.98
CA PRO A 95 13.46 -9.66 -0.55
C PRO A 95 13.01 -8.36 0.13
N LEU A 96 12.09 -8.47 1.10
CA LEU A 96 11.65 -7.34 1.90
C LEU A 96 12.74 -6.91 2.86
N CYS A 97 13.09 -5.62 2.83
CA CYS A 97 14.12 -5.01 3.68
C CYS A 97 13.69 -3.59 4.11
N PRO A 98 12.60 -3.45 4.87
CA PRO A 98 12.06 -2.14 5.25
C PRO A 98 12.97 -1.41 6.24
N HIS A 99 13.14 -0.08 6.08
CA HIS A 99 14.02 0.75 6.90
C HIS A 99 13.30 1.79 7.77
N SER A 100 11.97 1.84 7.77
CA SER A 100 11.19 2.73 8.62
C SER A 100 10.09 1.97 9.37
N PRO A 101 9.57 2.48 10.51
CA PRO A 101 8.43 1.85 11.18
C PRO A 101 7.19 1.76 10.26
N TYR A 102 6.98 2.74 9.37
CA TYR A 102 5.93 2.68 8.35
C TYR A 102 6.17 1.51 7.39
N SER A 103 7.31 1.46 6.72
CA SER A 103 7.59 0.39 5.75
C SER A 103 7.62 -0.99 6.40
N SER A 104 8.13 -1.09 7.65
CA SER A 104 8.09 -2.33 8.43
C SER A 104 6.65 -2.78 8.73
N SER A 105 5.75 -1.84 9.05
CA SER A 105 4.34 -2.17 9.28
C SER A 105 3.63 -2.63 8.01
N LYS A 106 3.98 -2.04 6.85
CA LYS A 106 3.44 -2.47 5.54
C LYS A 106 3.99 -3.83 5.12
N ALA A 107 5.30 -4.05 5.28
CA ALA A 107 5.93 -5.35 5.02
C ALA A 107 5.32 -6.45 5.91
N SER A 108 5.10 -6.17 7.19
CA SER A 108 4.42 -7.10 8.11
C SER A 108 2.99 -7.41 7.66
N ALA A 109 2.24 -6.41 7.19
CA ALA A 109 0.91 -6.61 6.64
C ALA A 109 0.96 -7.52 5.40
N ASP A 110 1.89 -7.29 4.46
CA ASP A 110 2.10 -8.13 3.28
C ASP A 110 2.40 -9.59 3.67
N MET A 111 3.27 -9.77 4.68
CA MET A 111 3.62 -11.12 5.18
C MET A 111 2.40 -11.85 5.76
N PHE A 112 1.51 -11.15 6.48
CA PHE A 112 0.25 -11.76 6.93
C PHE A 112 -0.68 -12.12 5.78
N VAL A 113 -0.78 -11.28 4.75
CA VAL A 113 -1.59 -11.59 3.55
C VAL A 113 -1.07 -12.85 2.86
N MET A 114 0.25 -12.95 2.65
CA MET A 114 0.88 -14.15 2.07
C MET A 114 0.68 -15.39 2.98
N ALA A 115 0.85 -15.24 4.29
CA ALA A 115 0.65 -16.32 5.24
C ALA A 115 -0.79 -16.86 5.22
N PHE A 116 -1.80 -16.00 5.02
CA PHE A 116 -3.19 -16.46 4.86
C PHE A 116 -3.39 -17.22 3.54
N HIS A 117 -2.69 -16.82 2.48
CA HIS A 117 -2.68 -17.59 1.24
C HIS A 117 -2.02 -18.96 1.43
N ASP A 118 -0.80 -19.00 1.95
CA ASP A 118 -0.01 -20.22 2.09
C ASP A 118 -0.64 -21.22 3.08
N THR A 119 -1.25 -20.69 4.16
CA THR A 119 -1.83 -21.52 5.22
C THR A 119 -3.23 -22.02 4.89
N TYR A 120 -4.05 -21.17 4.30
CA TYR A 120 -5.48 -21.44 4.12
C TYR A 120 -5.91 -21.50 2.65
N GLY A 121 -5.01 -21.23 1.70
CA GLY A 121 -5.35 -21.10 0.27
C GLY A 121 -6.22 -19.86 -0.03
N MET A 122 -6.17 -18.82 0.81
CA MET A 122 -7.02 -17.64 0.64
C MET A 122 -6.74 -16.95 -0.72
N PRO A 123 -7.78 -16.59 -1.50
CA PRO A 123 -7.61 -15.90 -2.77
C PRO A 123 -7.19 -14.43 -2.53
N ILE A 124 -5.90 -14.17 -2.64
CA ILE A 124 -5.31 -12.85 -2.40
C ILE A 124 -4.50 -12.35 -3.59
N ASN A 125 -4.29 -11.05 -3.64
CA ASN A 125 -3.20 -10.39 -4.35
C ASN A 125 -2.64 -9.24 -3.51
N ILE A 126 -1.39 -8.85 -3.81
CA ILE A 126 -0.74 -7.68 -3.24
C ILE A 126 -0.31 -6.78 -4.40
N THR A 127 -0.58 -5.45 -4.30
CA THR A 127 0.04 -4.46 -5.16
C THR A 127 1.01 -3.61 -4.36
N ARG A 128 2.21 -3.36 -4.90
CA ARG A 128 3.22 -2.47 -4.31
C ARG A 128 3.43 -1.29 -5.25
N CYS A 129 3.04 -0.11 -4.80
CA CYS A 129 3.13 1.10 -5.61
C CYS A 129 4.28 2.00 -5.19
N SER A 130 4.81 2.75 -6.15
CA SER A 130 5.69 3.88 -5.91
C SER A 130 4.91 5.10 -5.39
N ASN A 131 5.57 6.26 -5.26
CA ASN A 131 4.92 7.47 -4.78
C ASN A 131 3.82 7.92 -5.73
N ASN A 132 2.61 8.02 -5.22
CA ASN A 132 1.48 8.50 -6.02
C ASN A 132 1.41 10.03 -6.04
N TYR A 133 0.96 10.60 -7.16
CA TYR A 133 0.62 12.01 -7.28
C TYR A 133 -0.66 12.18 -8.10
N GLY A 134 -1.32 13.33 -7.96
CA GLY A 134 -2.51 13.65 -8.73
C GLY A 134 -3.58 14.39 -7.93
N PRO A 135 -4.80 14.49 -8.49
CA PRO A 135 -5.94 15.11 -7.83
C PRO A 135 -6.23 14.50 -6.46
N TYR A 136 -6.65 15.36 -5.53
CA TYR A 136 -7.03 14.97 -4.16
C TYR A 136 -5.90 14.38 -3.30
N GLN A 137 -4.64 14.51 -3.72
CA GLN A 137 -3.52 14.10 -2.88
C GLN A 137 -3.54 14.86 -1.55
N PHE A 138 -3.32 14.15 -0.44
CA PHE A 138 -3.42 14.72 0.90
C PHE A 138 -2.40 15.87 1.09
N PRO A 139 -2.79 17.01 1.67
CA PRO A 139 -1.99 18.25 1.69
C PRO A 139 -0.64 18.16 2.39
N GLU A 140 -0.43 17.19 3.27
CA GLU A 140 0.87 16.97 3.95
C GLU A 140 1.91 16.27 3.08
N LYS A 141 1.51 15.70 1.94
CA LYS A 141 2.42 15.01 1.02
C LYS A 141 3.23 16.01 0.21
N LEU A 142 4.41 15.58 -0.27
CA LEU A 142 5.44 16.45 -0.84
C LEU A 142 4.89 17.45 -1.89
N ILE A 143 4.26 16.96 -2.94
CA ILE A 143 3.81 17.81 -4.07
C ILE A 143 2.78 18.86 -3.61
N PRO A 144 1.64 18.50 -2.99
CA PRO A 144 0.69 19.51 -2.54
C PRO A 144 1.24 20.41 -1.44
N LEU A 145 2.11 19.92 -0.56
CA LEU A 145 2.77 20.74 0.45
C LEU A 145 3.66 21.82 -0.19
N MET A 146 4.48 21.46 -1.19
CA MET A 146 5.34 22.39 -1.91
C MET A 146 4.49 23.46 -2.62
N ILE A 147 3.44 23.05 -3.35
CA ILE A 147 2.52 23.96 -4.02
C ILE A 147 1.88 24.93 -3.02
N ASN A 148 1.38 24.41 -1.89
CA ASN A 148 0.75 25.25 -0.87
C ASN A 148 1.73 26.23 -0.24
N ASN A 149 2.96 25.78 0.05
CA ASN A 149 3.98 26.66 0.62
C ASN A 149 4.39 27.78 -0.36
N VAL A 150 4.59 27.45 -1.64
CA VAL A 150 4.87 28.48 -2.68
C VAL A 150 3.74 29.50 -2.76
N LYS A 151 2.47 29.05 -2.82
CA LYS A 151 1.31 29.96 -2.86
C LYS A 151 1.22 30.91 -1.67
N HIS A 152 1.69 30.50 -0.51
CA HIS A 152 1.63 31.28 0.72
C HIS A 152 2.98 31.91 1.09
N HIS A 153 3.95 31.96 0.17
CA HIS A 153 5.30 32.48 0.40
C HIS A 153 5.99 31.90 1.64
N LYS A 154 5.72 30.62 1.93
CA LYS A 154 6.36 29.89 3.03
C LYS A 154 7.63 29.18 2.56
N GLN A 155 8.54 28.93 3.48
CA GLN A 155 9.76 28.18 3.21
C GLN A 155 9.43 26.75 2.73
N LEU A 156 10.14 26.29 1.70
CA LEU A 156 10.04 24.92 1.21
C LEU A 156 10.90 23.99 2.08
N PRO A 157 10.32 22.94 2.67
CA PRO A 157 11.10 21.96 3.41
C PRO A 157 11.95 21.12 2.45
N VAL A 158 13.24 21.03 2.74
CA VAL A 158 14.18 20.14 2.04
C VAL A 158 14.64 19.08 3.02
N TYR A 159 14.44 17.81 2.68
CA TYR A 159 14.88 16.68 3.48
C TYR A 159 16.30 16.30 3.11
N GLY A 160 17.19 16.16 4.13
CA GLY A 160 18.59 15.85 3.90
C GLY A 160 19.27 16.85 2.97
N ASP A 161 19.92 16.35 1.93
CA ASP A 161 20.57 17.15 0.87
C ASP A 161 19.66 17.43 -0.34
N GLY A 162 18.44 16.90 -0.31
CA GLY A 162 17.47 17.05 -1.39
C GLY A 162 17.75 16.21 -2.64
N MET A 163 18.73 15.31 -2.59
CA MET A 163 19.14 14.48 -3.72
C MET A 163 18.40 13.14 -3.81
N GLN A 164 17.41 12.92 -2.95
CA GLN A 164 16.62 11.69 -2.96
C GLN A 164 15.83 11.55 -4.27
N ILE A 165 16.04 10.44 -4.95
CA ILE A 165 15.30 10.06 -6.14
C ILE A 165 14.04 9.31 -5.72
N ARG A 166 12.91 9.63 -6.35
CA ARG A 166 11.63 8.94 -6.15
C ARG A 166 10.99 8.65 -7.51
N ASP A 167 10.40 7.49 -7.62
CA ASP A 167 9.48 7.15 -8.70
C ASP A 167 8.09 7.73 -8.40
N TRP A 168 7.45 8.34 -9.42
CA TRP A 168 6.17 9.02 -9.28
C TRP A 168 5.13 8.43 -10.22
N LEU A 169 4.12 7.80 -9.65
CA LEU A 169 3.02 7.16 -10.36
C LEU A 169 1.78 8.06 -10.33
N TYR A 170 1.19 8.33 -11.50
CA TYR A 170 -0.06 9.08 -11.55
C TYR A 170 -1.21 8.26 -10.95
N VAL A 171 -2.02 8.90 -10.12
CA VAL A 171 -3.01 8.19 -9.29
C VAL A 171 -4.04 7.42 -10.11
N GLU A 172 -4.46 7.93 -11.28
CA GLU A 172 -5.41 7.21 -12.14
C GLU A 172 -4.78 5.94 -12.74
N ASP A 173 -3.50 5.97 -13.08
CA ASP A 173 -2.81 4.77 -13.57
C ASP A 173 -2.63 3.73 -12.47
N HIS A 174 -2.38 4.18 -11.23
CA HIS A 174 -2.41 3.28 -10.08
C HIS A 174 -3.80 2.66 -9.87
N CYS A 175 -4.88 3.43 -9.99
CA CYS A 175 -6.24 2.91 -9.90
C CYS A 175 -6.52 1.86 -11.00
N LYS A 176 -6.08 2.12 -12.23
CA LYS A 176 -6.19 1.14 -13.33
C LYS A 176 -5.41 -0.14 -13.04
N ALA A 177 -4.17 -0.01 -12.51
CA ALA A 177 -3.36 -1.17 -12.14
C ALA A 177 -4.06 -2.02 -11.06
N ILE A 178 -4.63 -1.37 -10.03
CA ILE A 178 -5.42 -2.06 -9.00
C ILE A 178 -6.62 -2.79 -9.61
N ASP A 179 -7.38 -2.13 -10.48
CA ASP A 179 -8.53 -2.73 -11.17
C ASP A 179 -8.12 -3.94 -12.02
N MET A 180 -7.02 -3.82 -12.77
CA MET A 180 -6.48 -4.93 -13.56
C MET A 180 -6.08 -6.13 -12.69
N VAL A 181 -5.44 -5.90 -11.54
CA VAL A 181 -5.05 -6.96 -10.61
C VAL A 181 -6.28 -7.56 -9.92
N CYS A 182 -7.26 -6.75 -9.55
CA CYS A 182 -8.52 -7.24 -8.98
C CYS A 182 -9.21 -8.22 -9.93
N ASN A 183 -9.34 -7.88 -11.20
CA ASN A 183 -10.10 -8.63 -12.17
C ASN A 183 -9.29 -9.74 -12.87
N GLY A 184 -8.00 -9.54 -13.11
CA GLY A 184 -7.15 -10.45 -13.91
C GLY A 184 -5.90 -10.97 -13.20
N GLY A 185 -5.60 -10.50 -12.00
CA GLY A 185 -4.42 -10.93 -11.27
C GLY A 185 -4.49 -12.41 -10.87
N LYS A 186 -3.38 -13.13 -11.07
CA LYS A 186 -3.23 -14.52 -10.63
C LYS A 186 -3.20 -14.57 -9.11
N VAL A 187 -4.05 -15.39 -8.53
CA VAL A 187 -4.18 -15.55 -7.08
C VAL A 187 -2.84 -15.95 -6.45
N GLY A 188 -2.50 -15.34 -5.32
CA GLY A 188 -1.25 -15.55 -4.60
C GLY A 188 -0.08 -14.69 -5.09
N GLU A 189 -0.23 -13.95 -6.20
CA GLU A 189 0.87 -13.17 -6.77
C GLU A 189 0.90 -11.73 -6.25
N VAL A 190 2.13 -11.19 -6.25
CA VAL A 190 2.44 -9.78 -5.96
C VAL A 190 2.65 -9.05 -7.28
N TYR A 191 2.27 -7.78 -7.36
CA TYR A 191 2.41 -6.93 -8.54
C TYR A 191 3.00 -5.58 -8.17
N ASN A 192 4.07 -5.17 -8.83
CA ASN A 192 4.60 -3.81 -8.71
C ASN A 192 3.81 -2.87 -9.61
N ALA A 193 3.22 -1.83 -9.03
CA ALA A 193 2.56 -0.74 -9.74
C ALA A 193 3.46 0.49 -9.64
N VAL A 194 4.38 0.63 -10.60
CA VAL A 194 5.42 1.65 -10.62
C VAL A 194 5.42 2.39 -11.94
N SER A 195 5.94 3.62 -11.95
CA SER A 195 6.24 4.38 -13.16
C SER A 195 7.75 4.28 -13.42
N TYR A 196 8.15 4.32 -14.67
CA TYR A 196 9.58 4.43 -15.03
C TYR A 196 10.09 5.87 -14.98
N THR A 197 9.31 6.80 -14.43
CA THR A 197 9.65 8.22 -14.31
C THR A 197 10.38 8.46 -12.99
N HIS A 198 11.71 8.57 -13.03
CA HIS A 198 12.53 8.93 -11.87
C HIS A 198 12.75 10.44 -11.85
N LEU A 199 12.16 11.14 -10.88
CA LEU A 199 12.36 12.56 -10.66
C LEU A 199 13.13 12.81 -9.36
N ARG A 200 14.15 13.68 -9.42
CA ARG A 200 14.81 14.22 -8.22
C ARG A 200 13.98 15.38 -7.66
N ALA A 201 14.05 15.57 -6.34
CA ALA A 201 13.30 16.65 -5.67
C ALA A 201 13.62 18.06 -6.19
N HIS A 202 14.75 18.24 -6.90
CA HIS A 202 15.20 19.51 -7.48
C HIS A 202 15.20 19.55 -9.02
N GLU A 203 14.68 18.53 -9.69
CA GLU A 203 14.54 18.59 -11.15
C GLU A 203 13.51 19.66 -11.52
N THR A 204 13.94 20.63 -12.30
CA THR A 204 13.09 21.70 -12.81
C THR A 204 12.28 21.20 -14.01
N LEU A 205 11.15 21.88 -14.29
CA LEU A 205 10.29 21.62 -15.46
C LEU A 205 11.02 21.50 -16.80
N ALA A 206 12.25 22.03 -16.92
CA ALA A 206 13.09 21.92 -18.11
C ALA A 206 13.55 20.49 -18.43
N ASN A 207 13.49 19.57 -17.49
CA ASN A 207 13.88 18.16 -17.67
C ASN A 207 12.66 17.23 -17.88
N LEU A 208 11.47 17.81 -18.05
CA LEU A 208 10.21 17.09 -18.27
C LEU A 208 9.78 17.04 -19.75
N VAL A 209 10.70 17.27 -20.70
CA VAL A 209 10.46 17.22 -22.16
C VAL A 209 11.05 15.95 -22.74
#